data_0fc88ee81662ae7bdfba7b8a56b7e31a
#
_entry.id   0fc88ee81662ae7bdfba7b8a56b7e31a
#
_cell.length_a   1.000
_cell.length_b   1.000
_cell.length_c   1.000
_cell.angle_alpha   90.00
_cell.angle_beta   90.00
_cell.angle_gamma   90.00
#
_symmetry.space_group_name_H-M   'P 1'
#
loop_
_entity.id
_entity.type
_entity.pdbx_description
1 polymer ?
#
loop_
_entity_poly.entity_id
_entity_poly.type
_entity_poly.pdbx_seq_one_letter_code
_entity_poly.pdbx_strand_id
1 'polypeptide(L)'
;MGLDNIPREYPCKEQGIATLDEKGRIDCKLTQSAGNCPWKNEFEKSVLLKEARPTYGMLGTDCWYRGKYGNFLLRLLEDVPEDSYYDDTKYSFYGDGIDDESEGMSVNYCWDMFSYMESNTENFAHKAKEYVENQKEDGNDEKSLINDWIYATWWVKFAAEYCNGSSVWY
;
A
#
# COMPACT_ATOMS: atom_id res chain seq x y z
N MET A 1 -6.09 -5.85 16.03
CA MET A 1 -4.80 -6.30 15.50
C MET A 1 -4.54 -5.58 14.18
N GLY A 2 -3.30 -5.21 13.88
CA GLY A 2 -2.95 -4.52 12.63
C GLY A 2 -2.58 -5.54 11.56
N LEU A 3 -2.91 -5.27 10.31
CA LEU A 3 -2.42 -6.00 9.15
C LEU A 3 -1.32 -5.15 8.52
N ASP A 4 -0.08 -5.61 8.58
CA ASP A 4 1.05 -4.94 7.93
C ASP A 4 1.57 -5.81 6.79
N ASN A 5 1.69 -5.22 5.59
CA ASN A 5 2.29 -5.85 4.43
C ASN A 5 3.77 -5.47 4.39
N ILE A 6 4.62 -6.49 4.37
CA ILE A 6 6.07 -6.37 4.41
C ILE A 6 6.63 -6.81 3.06
N PRO A 7 7.49 -6.02 2.41
CA PRO A 7 8.21 -6.47 1.22
C PRO A 7 8.92 -7.79 1.47
N ARG A 8 8.78 -8.77 0.58
CA ARG A 8 9.52 -10.04 0.67
C ARG A 8 11.01 -9.85 0.41
N GLU A 9 11.35 -8.91 -0.47
CA GLU A 9 12.73 -8.55 -0.81
C GLU A 9 12.92 -7.05 -0.76
N TYR A 10 14.15 -6.64 -0.50
CA TYR A 10 14.57 -5.24 -0.47
C TYR A 10 15.73 -5.04 -1.44
N PRO A 11 15.48 -4.66 -2.69
CA PRO A 11 16.54 -4.48 -3.69
C PRO A 11 17.62 -3.49 -3.26
N CYS A 12 17.26 -2.46 -2.50
CA CYS A 12 18.23 -1.50 -1.96
C CYS A 12 19.23 -2.15 -0.99
N LYS A 13 18.83 -3.17 -0.23
CA LYS A 13 19.72 -3.94 0.65
C LYS A 13 20.64 -4.81 -0.17
N GLU A 14 20.10 -5.52 -1.15
CA GLU A 14 20.86 -6.43 -2.02
C GLU A 14 21.90 -5.68 -2.86
N GLN A 15 21.54 -4.48 -3.32
CA GLN A 15 22.46 -3.61 -4.07
C GLN A 15 23.46 -2.86 -3.18
N GLY A 16 23.43 -3.04 -1.86
CA GLY A 16 24.32 -2.38 -0.93
C GLY A 16 24.08 -0.86 -0.79
N ILE A 17 22.92 -0.37 -1.19
CA ILE A 17 22.56 1.06 -1.13
C ILE A 17 21.92 1.39 0.23
N ALA A 18 21.25 0.41 0.86
CA ALA A 18 20.54 0.63 2.10
C ALA A 18 21.48 0.94 3.26
N THR A 19 21.10 1.92 4.07
CA THR A 19 21.67 2.13 5.39
C THR A 19 20.99 1.15 6.36
N LEU A 20 21.81 0.47 7.17
CA LEU A 20 21.30 -0.49 8.16
C LEU A 20 21.36 0.11 9.56
N ASP A 21 20.38 -0.25 10.39
CA ASP A 21 20.38 0.05 11.82
C ASP A 21 21.36 -0.87 12.59
N GLU A 22 21.50 -0.64 13.90
CA GLU A 22 22.37 -1.43 14.78
C GLU A 22 22.01 -2.93 14.81
N LYS A 23 20.78 -3.29 14.43
CA LYS A 23 20.29 -4.66 14.35
C LYS A 23 20.37 -5.26 12.96
N GLY A 24 20.98 -4.53 12.00
CA GLY A 24 21.11 -4.97 10.61
C GLY A 24 19.82 -4.87 9.81
N ARG A 25 18.81 -4.12 10.28
CA ARG A 25 17.58 -3.85 9.55
C ARG A 25 17.74 -2.61 8.70
N ILE A 26 16.96 -2.50 7.62
CA ILE A 26 16.95 -1.32 6.76
C ILE A 26 16.47 -0.09 7.55
N ASP A 27 17.30 0.95 7.60
CA ASP A 27 16.93 2.25 8.12
C ASP A 27 16.49 3.17 6.97
N CYS A 28 15.21 3.12 6.64
CA CYS A 28 14.65 3.94 5.57
C CYS A 28 14.83 5.44 5.80
N LYS A 29 14.84 5.91 7.05
CA LYS A 29 15.00 7.33 7.36
C LYS A 29 16.38 7.84 6.96
N LEU A 30 17.41 7.10 7.31
CA LEU A 30 18.79 7.45 6.92
C LEU A 30 18.98 7.31 5.41
N THR A 31 18.46 6.26 4.81
CA THR A 31 18.51 6.04 3.36
C THR A 31 17.83 7.16 2.60
N GLN A 32 16.66 7.60 3.05
CA GLN A 32 15.94 8.74 2.47
C GLN A 32 16.67 10.06 2.63
N SER A 33 17.17 10.35 3.85
CA SER A 33 17.88 11.58 4.15
C SER A 33 19.17 11.71 3.36
N ALA A 34 19.85 10.59 3.15
CA ALA A 34 21.07 10.55 2.34
C ALA A 34 20.82 10.60 0.82
N GLY A 35 19.55 10.58 0.38
CA GLY A 35 19.23 10.55 -1.05
C GLY A 35 19.50 9.19 -1.71
N ASN A 36 19.76 8.16 -0.93
CA ASN A 36 20.16 6.83 -1.41
C ASN A 36 18.99 5.88 -1.64
N CYS A 37 17.75 6.29 -1.33
CA CYS A 37 16.57 5.47 -1.58
C CYS A 37 16.31 5.37 -3.10
N PRO A 38 16.40 4.20 -3.72
CA PRO A 38 16.21 4.06 -5.16
C PRO A 38 14.78 4.41 -5.61
N TRP A 39 13.81 4.32 -4.71
CA TRP A 39 12.39 4.54 -4.99
C TRP A 39 11.94 5.98 -4.72
N LYS A 40 12.72 6.76 -4.00
CA LYS A 40 12.41 8.15 -3.68
C LYS A 40 12.14 8.97 -4.94
N ASN A 41 12.99 8.82 -5.94
CA ASN A 41 12.86 9.58 -7.19
C ASN A 41 11.61 9.16 -8.00
N GLU A 42 11.23 7.90 -7.97
CA GLU A 42 10.00 7.43 -8.63
C GLU A 42 8.76 7.94 -7.91
N PHE A 43 8.77 7.87 -6.59
CA PHE A 43 7.71 8.44 -5.76
C PHE A 43 7.55 9.95 -5.99
N GLU A 44 8.66 10.70 -6.02
CA GLU A 44 8.64 12.15 -6.23
C GLU A 44 8.25 12.57 -7.66
N LYS A 45 8.43 11.71 -8.66
CA LYS A 45 8.03 12.00 -10.05
C LYS A 45 6.53 11.94 -10.26
N SER A 46 5.80 11.19 -9.48
CA SER A 46 4.35 11.11 -9.60
C SER A 46 3.71 12.37 -9.03
N VAL A 47 3.09 13.17 -9.88
CA VAL A 47 2.38 14.40 -9.46
C VAL A 47 1.26 14.08 -8.49
N LEU A 48 0.58 12.94 -8.69
CA LEU A 48 -0.50 12.48 -7.83
C LEU A 48 0.02 12.08 -6.45
N LEU A 49 1.17 11.41 -6.41
CA LEU A 49 1.81 10.97 -5.16
C LEU A 49 2.45 12.13 -4.37
N LYS A 50 2.79 13.25 -4.99
CA LYS A 50 3.29 14.45 -4.27
C LYS A 50 2.26 15.02 -3.30
N GLU A 51 0.98 14.82 -3.59
CA GLU A 51 -0.11 15.25 -2.74
C GLU A 51 -0.54 14.15 -1.75
N ALA A 52 -0.19 12.90 -1.99
CA ALA A 52 -0.46 11.79 -1.08
C ALA A 52 0.38 11.96 0.19
N ARG A 53 -0.26 11.85 1.34
CA ARG A 53 0.45 11.75 2.61
C ARG A 53 0.71 10.29 2.88
N PRO A 54 1.99 9.84 2.89
CA PRO A 54 2.32 8.48 3.30
C PRO A 54 1.97 8.34 4.78
N THR A 55 0.76 7.89 5.06
CA THR A 55 0.25 7.82 6.42
C THR A 55 0.93 6.68 7.18
N TYR A 56 1.30 5.62 6.48
CA TYR A 56 1.85 4.42 7.12
C TYR A 56 2.77 3.65 6.16
N GLY A 57 4.04 3.74 6.38
CA GLY A 57 4.96 2.73 6.03
C GLY A 57 5.82 2.99 4.82
N MET A 58 5.32 3.41 3.71
CA MET A 58 6.18 3.56 2.56
C MET A 58 7.20 4.69 2.74
N LEU A 59 8.45 4.40 2.49
CA LEU A 59 9.59 5.31 2.70
C LEU A 59 9.76 5.82 4.14
N GLY A 60 8.99 5.33 5.11
CA GLY A 60 9.07 5.76 6.50
C GLY A 60 9.50 4.69 7.47
N THR A 61 9.07 3.45 7.26
CA THR A 61 9.32 2.33 8.15
C THR A 61 9.50 1.06 7.32
N ASP A 62 10.72 0.81 6.85
CA ASP A 62 11.10 -0.38 6.09
C ASP A 62 10.19 -0.69 4.87
N CYS A 63 9.58 0.34 4.28
CA CYS A 63 8.66 0.24 3.15
C CYS A 63 7.40 -0.61 3.44
N TRP A 64 6.99 -0.75 4.68
CA TRP A 64 5.78 -1.46 5.05
C TRP A 64 4.54 -0.68 4.68
N TYR A 65 3.47 -1.40 4.36
CA TYR A 65 2.16 -0.80 4.12
C TYR A 65 1.13 -1.39 5.09
N ARG A 66 0.33 -0.54 5.69
CA ARG A 66 -0.74 -0.97 6.57
C ARG A 66 -1.96 -1.42 5.80
N GLY A 67 -2.01 -2.71 5.47
CA GLY A 67 -3.00 -3.33 4.59
C GLY A 67 -4.44 -3.17 5.04
N LYS A 68 -4.71 -3.01 6.35
CA LYS A 68 -6.07 -2.77 6.84
C LYS A 68 -6.71 -1.51 6.24
N TYR A 69 -5.90 -0.46 5.97
CA TYR A 69 -6.41 0.75 5.31
C TYR A 69 -6.66 0.50 3.83
N GLY A 70 -5.80 -0.26 3.16
CA GLY A 70 -6.02 -0.68 1.78
C GLY A 70 -7.29 -1.52 1.64
N ASN A 71 -7.54 -2.45 2.56
CA ASN A 71 -8.76 -3.24 2.59
C ASN A 71 -10.01 -2.36 2.83
N PHE A 72 -9.93 -1.35 3.67
CA PHE A 72 -11.00 -0.38 3.82
C PHE A 72 -11.31 0.34 2.50
N LEU A 73 -10.29 0.77 1.76
CA LEU A 73 -10.48 1.44 0.47
C LEU A 73 -11.10 0.52 -0.58
N LEU A 74 -10.73 -0.75 -0.62
CA LEU A 74 -11.32 -1.74 -1.51
C LEU A 74 -12.80 -1.99 -1.19
N ARG A 75 -13.14 -2.11 0.09
CA ARG A 75 -14.54 -2.22 0.52
C ARG A 75 -15.36 -1.00 0.15
N LEU A 76 -14.79 0.19 0.30
CA LEU A 76 -15.45 1.43 -0.11
C LEU A 76 -15.72 1.46 -1.61
N LEU A 77 -14.78 1.00 -2.42
CA LEU A 77 -14.95 0.89 -3.87
C LEU A 77 -16.11 -0.05 -4.23
N GLU A 78 -16.19 -1.18 -3.56
CA GLU A 78 -17.09 -2.29 -3.92
C GLU A 78 -18.41 -2.30 -3.13
N ASP A 79 -18.68 -1.28 -2.31
CA ASP A 79 -19.85 -1.17 -1.43
C ASP A 79 -19.98 -2.36 -0.45
N VAL A 80 -18.87 -2.90 0.00
CA VAL A 80 -18.85 -4.03 0.93
C VAL A 80 -18.94 -3.51 2.37
N PRO A 81 -19.89 -4.00 3.20
CA PRO A 81 -20.06 -3.60 4.58
C PRO A 81 -18.80 -3.84 5.44
N GLU A 82 -18.62 -3.03 6.47
CA GLU A 82 -17.42 -3.07 7.34
C GLU A 82 -17.32 -4.37 8.16
N ASP A 83 -18.45 -4.99 8.44
CA ASP A 83 -18.59 -6.25 9.19
C ASP A 83 -18.50 -7.51 8.32
N SER A 84 -18.28 -7.34 7.00
CA SER A 84 -18.11 -8.44 6.05
C SER A 84 -16.77 -9.13 6.18
N TYR A 85 -16.69 -10.38 5.71
CA TYR A 85 -15.44 -11.12 5.65
C TYR A 85 -14.47 -10.52 4.61
N TYR A 86 -13.18 -10.83 4.76
CA TYR A 86 -12.13 -10.29 3.87
C TYR A 86 -12.21 -10.79 2.44
N ASP A 87 -12.94 -11.89 2.22
CA ASP A 87 -13.14 -12.50 0.91
C ASP A 87 -14.27 -11.87 0.10
N ASP A 88 -14.97 -10.86 0.66
CA ASP A 88 -16.09 -10.21 0.00
C ASP A 88 -15.66 -9.15 -1.02
N THR A 89 -14.39 -8.76 -1.04
CA THR A 89 -13.80 -7.90 -2.07
C THR A 89 -13.02 -8.72 -3.10
N LYS A 90 -12.95 -8.22 -4.32
CA LYS A 90 -12.24 -8.91 -5.41
C LYS A 90 -10.75 -9.14 -5.12
N TYR A 91 -10.12 -8.18 -4.44
CA TYR A 91 -8.73 -8.26 -3.97
C TYR A 91 -8.66 -7.87 -2.51
N SER A 92 -7.63 -8.37 -1.83
CA SER A 92 -7.37 -8.08 -0.43
C SER A 92 -5.88 -7.94 -0.16
N PHE A 93 -5.51 -7.06 0.76
CA PHE A 93 -4.14 -6.97 1.27
C PHE A 93 -3.73 -8.16 2.17
N TYR A 94 -4.65 -9.07 2.46
CA TYR A 94 -4.30 -10.39 3.03
C TYR A 94 -3.60 -11.29 2.00
N GLY A 95 -3.85 -11.05 0.72
CA GLY A 95 -3.21 -11.76 -0.37
C GLY A 95 -4.06 -12.86 -0.99
N ASP A 96 -3.42 -13.66 -1.82
CA ASP A 96 -4.03 -14.72 -2.62
C ASP A 96 -4.09 -16.08 -1.93
N GLY A 97 -3.50 -16.20 -0.74
CA GLY A 97 -3.60 -17.41 0.08
C GLY A 97 -3.06 -18.70 -0.59
N ILE A 98 -2.28 -18.56 -1.67
CA ILE A 98 -1.93 -19.70 -2.53
C ILE A 98 -0.81 -20.56 -1.95
N ASP A 99 0.03 -20.01 -1.11
CA ASP A 99 1.12 -20.75 -0.50
C ASP A 99 0.87 -20.94 1.01
N ASP A 100 0.60 -22.17 1.42
CA ASP A 100 0.38 -22.59 2.82
C ASP A 100 1.49 -22.15 3.81
N GLU A 101 2.59 -21.59 3.34
CA GLU A 101 3.73 -21.16 4.16
C GLU A 101 3.92 -19.64 4.25
N SER A 102 3.22 -18.82 3.45
CA SER A 102 3.34 -17.36 3.54
C SER A 102 2.05 -16.66 3.19
N GLU A 103 1.29 -16.28 4.19
CA GLU A 103 0.25 -15.27 4.04
C GLU A 103 0.85 -14.01 3.38
N GLY A 104 0.19 -13.49 2.36
CA GLY A 104 0.65 -12.31 1.64
C GLY A 104 0.25 -12.31 0.16
N MET A 105 0.82 -11.40 -0.59
CA MET A 105 0.52 -11.21 -2.00
C MET A 105 1.68 -11.71 -2.86
N SER A 106 1.39 -12.61 -3.81
CA SER A 106 2.34 -13.00 -4.86
C SER A 106 2.58 -11.84 -5.84
N VAL A 107 3.63 -11.92 -6.64
CA VAL A 107 3.94 -10.93 -7.68
C VAL A 107 2.78 -10.79 -8.68
N ASN A 108 2.24 -11.91 -9.14
CA ASN A 108 1.12 -11.90 -10.10
C ASN A 108 -0.14 -11.28 -9.48
N TYR A 109 -0.45 -11.65 -8.24
CA TYR A 109 -1.57 -11.05 -7.52
C TYR A 109 -1.40 -9.54 -7.36
N CYS A 110 -0.20 -9.06 -7.02
CA CYS A 110 0.07 -7.62 -6.94
C CYS A 110 -0.14 -6.92 -8.29
N TRP A 111 0.31 -7.49 -9.41
CA TRP A 111 0.09 -6.90 -10.73
C TRP A 111 -1.39 -6.83 -11.12
N ASP A 112 -2.13 -7.90 -10.85
CA ASP A 112 -3.56 -7.95 -11.13
C ASP A 112 -4.34 -6.95 -10.26
N MET A 113 -4.03 -6.90 -8.97
CA MET A 113 -4.60 -5.94 -8.03
C MET A 113 -4.25 -4.50 -8.40
N PHE A 114 -3.01 -4.21 -8.76
CA PHE A 114 -2.60 -2.89 -9.24
C PHE A 114 -3.43 -2.46 -10.46
N SER A 115 -3.53 -3.32 -11.46
CA SER A 115 -4.30 -3.03 -12.68
C SER A 115 -5.77 -2.78 -12.37
N TYR A 116 -6.34 -3.55 -11.46
CA TYR A 116 -7.70 -3.36 -10.97
C TYR A 116 -7.87 -2.02 -10.26
N MET A 117 -7.01 -1.70 -9.31
CA MET A 117 -7.07 -0.46 -8.56
C MET A 117 -6.87 0.76 -9.47
N GLU A 118 -5.88 0.72 -10.35
CA GLU A 118 -5.59 1.81 -11.29
C GLU A 118 -6.80 2.10 -12.20
N SER A 119 -7.40 1.04 -12.78
CA SER A 119 -8.57 1.19 -13.67
C SER A 119 -9.83 1.66 -12.95
N ASN A 120 -9.90 1.53 -11.64
CA ASN A 120 -11.04 1.96 -10.83
C ASN A 120 -10.83 3.30 -10.11
N THR A 121 -9.77 4.04 -10.40
CA THR A 121 -9.46 5.30 -9.69
C THR A 121 -10.58 6.34 -9.82
N GLU A 122 -11.18 6.50 -11.00
CA GLU A 122 -12.30 7.43 -11.18
C GLU A 122 -13.55 6.97 -10.42
N ASN A 123 -13.85 5.67 -10.47
CA ASN A 123 -14.97 5.10 -9.73
C ASN A 123 -14.76 5.26 -8.22
N PHE A 124 -13.54 5.01 -7.74
CA PHE A 124 -13.21 5.23 -6.33
C PHE A 124 -13.42 6.70 -5.92
N ALA A 125 -13.06 7.67 -6.75
CA ALA A 125 -13.28 9.09 -6.45
C ALA A 125 -14.78 9.39 -6.26
N HIS A 126 -15.66 8.80 -7.06
CA HIS A 126 -17.11 8.92 -6.86
C HIS A 126 -17.56 8.30 -5.54
N LYS A 127 -17.09 7.10 -5.21
CA LYS A 127 -17.38 6.42 -3.94
C LYS A 127 -16.88 7.20 -2.72
N ALA A 128 -15.68 7.75 -2.80
CA ALA A 128 -15.12 8.59 -1.73
C ALA A 128 -15.99 9.83 -1.47
N LYS A 129 -16.48 10.47 -2.53
CA LYS A 129 -17.38 11.61 -2.41
C LYS A 129 -18.71 11.22 -1.75
N GLU A 130 -19.35 10.15 -2.22
CA GLU A 130 -20.60 9.65 -1.64
C GLU A 130 -20.42 9.27 -0.17
N TYR A 131 -19.29 8.64 0.19
CA TYR A 131 -18.96 8.27 1.55
C TYR A 131 -18.87 9.49 2.47
N VAL A 132 -18.11 10.52 2.06
CA VAL A 132 -17.94 11.76 2.85
C VAL A 132 -19.27 12.53 2.98
N GLU A 133 -20.09 12.58 1.94
CA GLU A 133 -21.41 13.23 1.98
C GLU A 133 -22.38 12.54 2.96
N ASN A 134 -22.25 11.21 3.12
CA ASN A 134 -23.11 10.42 4.00
C ASN A 134 -22.62 10.37 5.45
N GLN A 135 -21.31 10.57 5.68
CA GLN A 135 -20.70 10.56 7.02
C GLN A 135 -20.50 12.00 7.54
N LYS A 136 -21.48 12.49 8.30
CA LYS A 136 -21.48 13.88 8.80
C LYS A 136 -20.45 14.17 9.90
N GLU A 137 -19.73 13.21 10.47
CA GLU A 137 -18.92 13.36 11.66
C GLU A 137 -17.48 12.82 11.58
N ASP A 138 -17.11 12.04 10.59
CA ASP A 138 -15.75 11.52 10.46
C ASP A 138 -14.86 12.49 9.70
N GLY A 139 -13.75 12.92 10.30
CA GLY A 139 -12.79 13.88 9.77
C GLY A 139 -12.06 13.43 8.48
N ASN A 140 -12.60 12.47 7.75
CA ASN A 140 -12.15 12.07 6.43
C ASN A 140 -12.71 13.03 5.40
N ASP A 141 -11.85 13.65 4.61
CA ASP A 141 -12.26 14.41 3.44
C ASP A 141 -12.01 13.58 2.15
N GLU A 142 -12.76 13.93 1.11
CA GLU A 142 -12.68 13.27 -0.21
C GLU A 142 -11.25 13.25 -0.75
N LYS A 143 -10.52 14.36 -0.62
CA LYS A 143 -9.14 14.48 -1.11
C LYS A 143 -8.20 13.53 -0.37
N SER A 144 -8.35 13.37 0.92
CA SER A 144 -7.55 12.44 1.72
C SER A 144 -7.79 10.99 1.30
N LEU A 145 -9.05 10.59 1.08
CA LEU A 145 -9.39 9.24 0.63
C LEU A 145 -8.83 8.95 -0.78
N ILE A 146 -8.91 9.91 -1.69
CA ILE A 146 -8.35 9.76 -3.04
C ILE A 146 -6.82 9.64 -2.97
N ASN A 147 -6.15 10.44 -2.14
CA ASN A 147 -4.71 10.34 -1.95
C ASN A 147 -4.30 8.99 -1.36
N ASP A 148 -5.06 8.48 -0.39
CA ASP A 148 -4.81 7.16 0.20
C ASP A 148 -5.00 6.04 -0.83
N TRP A 149 -6.00 6.15 -1.70
CA TRP A 149 -6.19 5.21 -2.81
C TRP A 149 -5.02 5.20 -3.79
N ILE A 150 -4.57 6.37 -4.23
CA ILE A 150 -3.43 6.51 -5.14
C ILE A 150 -2.17 5.93 -4.50
N TYR A 151 -1.96 6.19 -3.22
CA TYR A 151 -0.84 5.68 -2.46
C TYR A 151 -0.87 4.15 -2.34
N ALA A 152 -2.02 3.58 -1.98
CA ALA A 152 -2.21 2.13 -1.89
C ALA A 152 -1.95 1.45 -3.25
N THR A 153 -2.51 2.02 -4.33
CA THR A 153 -2.32 1.54 -5.70
C THR A 153 -0.83 1.53 -6.08
N TRP A 154 -0.14 2.61 -5.79
CA TRP A 154 1.29 2.70 -6.07
C TRP A 154 2.11 1.72 -5.23
N TRP A 155 1.76 1.52 -3.94
CA TRP A 155 2.46 0.56 -3.10
C TRP A 155 2.32 -0.88 -3.60
N VAL A 156 1.15 -1.27 -4.08
CA VAL A 156 0.93 -2.60 -4.67
C VAL A 156 1.81 -2.79 -5.91
N LYS A 157 1.92 -1.78 -6.78
CA LYS A 157 2.85 -1.79 -7.91
C LYS A 157 4.31 -1.92 -7.46
N PHE A 158 4.70 -1.17 -6.46
CA PHE A 158 6.03 -1.24 -5.85
C PHE A 158 6.33 -2.66 -5.32
N ALA A 159 5.38 -3.29 -4.62
CA ALA A 159 5.53 -4.65 -4.14
C ALA A 159 5.71 -5.66 -5.29
N ALA A 160 4.96 -5.50 -6.38
CA ALA A 160 5.06 -6.34 -7.56
C ALA A 160 6.39 -6.17 -8.29
N GLU A 161 6.79 -4.92 -8.55
CA GLU A 161 7.91 -4.59 -9.41
C GLU A 161 9.27 -4.79 -8.73
N TYR A 162 9.34 -4.50 -7.41
CA TYR A 162 10.61 -4.39 -6.72
C TYR A 162 10.80 -5.32 -5.53
N CYS A 163 9.72 -5.85 -4.96
CA CYS A 163 9.78 -6.53 -3.67
C CYS A 163 9.47 -8.04 -3.75
N ASN A 164 9.31 -8.59 -4.95
CA ASN A 164 8.89 -9.97 -5.12
C ASN A 164 7.60 -10.31 -4.35
N GLY A 165 6.65 -9.35 -4.35
CA GLY A 165 5.43 -9.45 -3.57
C GLY A 165 5.57 -9.00 -2.12
N SER A 166 4.61 -9.38 -1.29
CA SER A 166 4.62 -9.07 0.13
C SER A 166 4.27 -10.27 1.00
N SER A 167 4.77 -10.28 2.22
CA SER A 167 4.26 -11.12 3.31
C SER A 167 3.40 -10.28 4.24
N VAL A 168 2.60 -10.96 5.09
CA VAL A 168 1.69 -10.33 6.05
C VAL A 168 2.18 -10.55 7.46
N TRP A 169 2.08 -9.52 8.29
CA TRP A 169 2.32 -9.58 9.73
C TRP A 169 1.12 -8.99 10.49
N TYR A 170 0.72 -9.67 11.60
CA TYR A 170 -0.42 -9.30 12.43
C TYR A 170 0.00 -8.70 13.75
#